data_01e227e79d569d9ee916819f2a3ad182
#
_entry.id   01e227e79d569d9ee916819f2a3ad182
#
_cell.length_a   1.000
_cell.length_b   1.000
_cell.length_c   1.000
_cell.angle_alpha   90.00
_cell.angle_beta   90.00
_cell.angle_gamma   90.00
#
_symmetry.space_group_name_H-M   'P 1'
#
loop_
_entity.id
_entity.type
_entity.pdbx_description
1 polymer ?
#
loop_
_entity_poly.entity_id
_entity_poly.type
_entity_poly.pdbx_seq_one_letter_code
_entity_poly.pdbx_strand_id
1 'polypeptide(L)'
;MAAPPQASSALVNVSEQAELRLVQLLADSCPPPAAVEMTFAPECEGYIGNGDAAGLVRTVLGDAGAISGLLAIEPKDEAVGAFSLIAALLERVEGAAEQSALSVALADAVTNGAADDAAAGKRAAMLAALYNLSSNGTEKADLLARIVSLTAASDPGALSPGRPLGDVLDAANVRSMVEGWGVGRADQRRLYRAIADGLAAGARRQTFLLSLLATYASASEVDTEAIATATDAAVGAVRDPVGLFDEQRGMLLLPPVAALGSSPATKSLFELLQVFQEGKLEDFEAFAKGSESTLSSHGLSKDDCIRNMRLLSLCSLAAEHEEIPYSAIAATLHVDDSEVEGWVIAAVSSGLLSAKMDQLQKVVMVERCVVRKFGTEQWKALQARLDAWKGNVRSVLNGLDKSQALQKSAA
;
A
#
# COMPACT_ATOMS: atom_id res chain seq x y z
N MET A 1 -18.01 -17.50 -3.31
CA MET A 1 -16.71 -17.29 -3.97
C MET A 1 -17.00 -17.09 -5.45
N ALA A 2 -17.03 -15.85 -5.90
CA ALA A 2 -17.16 -15.53 -7.33
C ALA A 2 -15.75 -15.57 -7.93
N ALA A 3 -15.59 -16.29 -9.05
CA ALA A 3 -14.34 -16.30 -9.82
C ALA A 3 -14.01 -14.86 -10.25
N PRO A 4 -12.71 -14.48 -10.28
CA PRO A 4 -12.32 -13.17 -10.79
C PRO A 4 -12.81 -13.03 -12.23
N PRO A 5 -13.25 -11.83 -12.66
CA PRO A 5 -13.68 -11.62 -14.03
C PRO A 5 -12.50 -11.94 -14.94
N GLN A 6 -12.70 -12.92 -15.82
CA GLN A 6 -11.78 -13.17 -16.91
C GLN A 6 -11.76 -11.89 -17.74
N ALA A 7 -10.58 -11.26 -17.84
CA ALA A 7 -10.36 -10.15 -18.74
C ALA A 7 -10.76 -10.60 -20.13
N SER A 8 -11.81 -10.00 -20.67
CA SER A 8 -12.13 -10.14 -22.09
C SER A 8 -10.93 -9.57 -22.84
N SER A 9 -10.12 -10.45 -23.44
CA SER A 9 -9.13 -10.02 -24.41
C SER A 9 -9.86 -9.21 -25.47
N ALA A 10 -9.62 -7.91 -25.50
CA ALA A 10 -10.03 -7.10 -26.64
C ALA A 10 -9.31 -7.70 -27.84
N LEU A 11 -10.04 -8.43 -28.66
CA LEU A 11 -9.54 -9.01 -29.90
C LEU A 11 -9.16 -7.83 -30.82
N VAL A 12 -7.91 -7.41 -30.72
CA VAL A 12 -7.32 -6.53 -31.73
C VAL A 12 -7.11 -7.43 -32.96
N ASN A 13 -7.94 -7.26 -33.95
CA ASN A 13 -7.86 -8.04 -35.19
C ASN A 13 -6.67 -7.51 -36.00
N VAL A 14 -5.50 -8.10 -35.78
CA VAL A 14 -4.26 -7.75 -36.47
C VAL A 14 -4.32 -8.36 -37.87
N SER A 15 -4.67 -7.53 -38.84
CA SER A 15 -4.63 -7.88 -40.27
C SER A 15 -3.37 -7.29 -40.91
N GLU A 16 -2.87 -7.92 -41.98
CA GLU A 16 -1.76 -7.39 -42.79
C GLU A 16 -1.95 -5.89 -43.17
N GLN A 17 -3.18 -5.49 -43.45
CA GLN A 17 -3.51 -4.09 -43.74
C GLN A 17 -3.35 -3.17 -42.52
N ALA A 18 -3.59 -3.67 -41.29
CA ALA A 18 -3.38 -2.89 -40.08
C ALA A 18 -1.90 -2.71 -39.75
N GLU A 19 -1.09 -3.74 -40.02
CA GLU A 19 0.37 -3.68 -39.88
C GLU A 19 1.01 -2.72 -40.86
N LEU A 20 0.61 -2.73 -42.15
CA LEU A 20 1.07 -1.80 -43.14
C LEU A 20 0.69 -0.32 -42.83
N ARG A 21 -0.53 -0.11 -42.32
CA ARG A 21 -0.97 1.19 -41.80
C ARG A 21 -0.14 1.67 -40.65
N LEU A 22 0.19 0.74 -39.70
CA LEU A 22 1.05 1.04 -38.56
C LEU A 22 2.43 1.50 -39.01
N VAL A 23 3.06 0.78 -39.95
CA VAL A 23 4.38 1.16 -40.52
C VAL A 23 4.33 2.53 -41.21
N GLN A 24 3.28 2.82 -41.98
CA GLN A 24 3.06 4.10 -42.62
C GLN A 24 2.90 5.24 -41.61
N LEU A 25 2.11 5.02 -40.56
CA LEU A 25 1.90 5.98 -39.46
C LEU A 25 3.20 6.25 -38.70
N LEU A 26 4.02 5.22 -38.46
CA LEU A 26 5.33 5.35 -37.81
C LEU A 26 6.30 6.12 -38.70
N ALA A 27 6.34 5.86 -40.01
CA ALA A 27 7.18 6.57 -40.95
C ALA A 27 6.80 8.05 -41.08
N ASP A 28 5.51 8.36 -41.07
CA ASP A 28 5.00 9.74 -41.20
C ASP A 28 5.19 10.54 -39.88
N SER A 29 5.09 9.89 -38.74
CA SER A 29 5.13 10.55 -37.41
C SER A 29 6.55 10.71 -36.87
N CYS A 30 7.48 9.95 -37.39
CA CYS A 30 8.87 9.93 -36.99
C CYS A 30 9.74 10.07 -38.18
N PRO A 31 10.11 11.33 -38.60
CA PRO A 31 11.10 11.50 -39.65
C PRO A 31 12.45 10.99 -39.13
N PRO A 32 12.89 9.78 -39.51
CA PRO A 32 14.22 9.30 -39.18
C PRO A 32 15.24 10.21 -39.88
N PRO A 33 16.49 10.31 -39.39
CA PRO A 33 17.52 11.02 -40.12
C PRO A 33 17.58 10.44 -41.53
N ALA A 34 17.68 11.29 -42.53
CA ALA A 34 17.47 11.02 -44.00
C ALA A 34 18.15 9.75 -44.57
N ALA A 35 19.11 9.16 -43.88
CA ALA A 35 19.75 7.90 -44.26
C ALA A 35 18.98 6.64 -43.80
N VAL A 36 18.14 6.73 -42.75
CA VAL A 36 17.34 5.62 -42.15
C VAL A 36 15.94 5.62 -42.77
N GLU A 37 15.44 6.75 -43.20
CA GLU A 37 14.13 6.95 -43.86
C GLU A 37 13.92 6.02 -45.06
N MET A 38 14.99 5.76 -45.83
CA MET A 38 14.94 4.88 -47.00
C MET A 38 14.92 3.38 -46.69
N THR A 39 15.24 2.96 -45.48
CA THR A 39 15.35 1.53 -45.09
C THR A 39 14.25 1.05 -44.16
N PHE A 40 13.71 1.92 -43.29
CA PHE A 40 12.75 1.55 -42.27
C PHE A 40 11.46 0.92 -42.83
N ALA A 41 10.77 1.62 -43.72
CA ALA A 41 9.49 1.13 -44.25
C ALA A 41 9.66 -0.16 -45.07
N PRO A 42 10.65 -0.26 -46.01
CA PRO A 42 10.90 -1.51 -46.75
C PRO A 42 11.31 -2.70 -45.86
N GLU A 43 12.09 -2.47 -44.83
CA GLU A 43 12.47 -3.51 -43.86
C GLU A 43 11.25 -4.01 -43.06
N CYS A 44 10.42 -3.11 -42.56
CA CYS A 44 9.19 -3.44 -41.88
C CYS A 44 8.20 -4.21 -42.79
N GLU A 45 8.04 -3.78 -44.05
CA GLU A 45 7.23 -4.50 -45.05
C GLU A 45 7.75 -5.92 -45.31
N GLY A 46 9.08 -6.07 -45.35
CA GLY A 46 9.73 -7.35 -45.50
C GLY A 46 9.41 -8.32 -44.33
N TYR A 47 9.41 -7.83 -43.07
CA TYR A 47 9.03 -8.63 -41.89
C TYR A 47 7.54 -8.99 -41.91
N ILE A 48 6.65 -8.06 -42.32
CA ILE A 48 5.22 -8.31 -42.46
C ILE A 48 4.98 -9.41 -43.49
N GLY A 49 5.60 -9.31 -44.66
CA GLY A 49 5.47 -10.32 -45.73
C GLY A 49 5.98 -11.71 -45.36
N ASN A 50 6.95 -11.78 -44.47
CA ASN A 50 7.48 -13.05 -43.95
C ASN A 50 6.75 -13.54 -42.68
N GLY A 51 5.83 -12.77 -42.08
CA GLY A 51 5.17 -13.06 -40.86
C GLY A 51 6.06 -13.01 -39.63
N ASP A 52 7.24 -12.35 -39.71
CA ASP A 52 8.20 -12.19 -38.61
C ASP A 52 7.82 -11.00 -37.71
N ALA A 53 6.94 -11.25 -36.76
CA ALA A 53 6.51 -10.28 -35.77
C ALA A 53 7.66 -9.82 -34.86
N ALA A 54 8.60 -10.70 -34.52
CA ALA A 54 9.73 -10.37 -33.68
C ALA A 54 10.69 -9.39 -34.37
N GLY A 55 10.98 -9.60 -35.66
CA GLY A 55 11.77 -8.71 -36.49
C GLY A 55 11.15 -7.31 -36.58
N LEU A 56 9.84 -7.26 -36.81
CA LEU A 56 9.11 -5.98 -36.88
C LEU A 56 9.19 -5.21 -35.56
N VAL A 57 8.93 -5.83 -34.42
CA VAL A 57 9.00 -5.18 -33.10
C VAL A 57 10.42 -4.74 -32.77
N ARG A 58 11.45 -5.53 -33.12
CA ARG A 58 12.86 -5.13 -32.94
C ARG A 58 13.23 -3.91 -33.76
N THR A 59 12.76 -3.84 -35.00
CA THR A 59 13.01 -2.67 -35.87
C THR A 59 12.38 -1.41 -35.29
N VAL A 60 11.14 -1.52 -34.80
CA VAL A 60 10.45 -0.40 -34.13
C VAL A 60 11.20 0.02 -32.83
N LEU A 61 11.74 -0.92 -32.08
CA LEU A 61 12.53 -0.63 -30.87
C LEU A 61 13.93 -0.09 -31.20
N GLY A 62 14.54 -0.53 -32.31
CA GLY A 62 15.87 -0.12 -32.72
C GLY A 62 15.90 1.31 -33.24
N ASP A 63 14.79 1.83 -33.73
CA ASP A 63 14.63 3.23 -34.06
C ASP A 63 14.19 4.05 -32.84
N ALA A 64 15.15 4.73 -32.21
CA ALA A 64 14.93 5.57 -31.03
C ALA A 64 13.87 6.68 -31.27
N GLY A 65 13.56 6.98 -32.52
CA GLY A 65 12.52 7.94 -32.92
C GLY A 65 11.12 7.36 -32.97
N ALA A 66 10.92 6.07 -33.27
CA ALA A 66 9.61 5.49 -33.53
C ALA A 66 8.66 5.59 -32.31
N ILE A 67 9.12 5.24 -31.11
CA ILE A 67 8.31 5.37 -29.89
C ILE A 67 8.10 6.84 -29.50
N SER A 68 9.10 7.69 -29.70
CA SER A 68 8.97 9.14 -29.49
C SER A 68 7.97 9.77 -30.46
N GLY A 69 7.95 9.32 -31.71
CA GLY A 69 6.97 9.72 -32.72
C GLY A 69 5.55 9.31 -32.33
N LEU A 70 5.36 8.09 -31.84
CA LEU A 70 4.06 7.65 -31.32
C LEU A 70 3.54 8.54 -30.17
N LEU A 71 4.43 9.00 -29.30
CA LEU A 71 4.05 9.91 -28.22
C LEU A 71 3.65 11.29 -28.71
N ALA A 72 4.13 11.73 -29.90
CA ALA A 72 3.79 13.00 -30.51
C ALA A 72 2.46 12.98 -31.29
N ILE A 73 1.94 11.79 -31.64
CA ILE A 73 0.67 11.66 -32.37
C ILE A 73 -0.51 12.22 -31.59
N GLU A 74 -1.34 13.02 -32.24
CA GLU A 74 -2.65 13.47 -31.76
C GLU A 74 -3.74 13.04 -32.74
N PRO A 75 -4.89 12.52 -32.28
CA PRO A 75 -5.33 12.42 -30.86
C PRO A 75 -4.68 11.27 -30.10
N LYS A 76 -4.76 11.34 -28.76
CA LYS A 76 -4.20 10.34 -27.84
C LYS A 76 -4.62 8.89 -28.19
N ASP A 77 -5.87 8.70 -28.58
CA ASP A 77 -6.44 7.38 -28.86
C ASP A 77 -5.78 6.73 -30.09
N GLU A 78 -5.33 7.52 -31.06
CA GLU A 78 -4.61 7.03 -32.25
C GLU A 78 -3.21 6.52 -31.87
N ALA A 79 -2.49 7.27 -31.06
CA ALA A 79 -1.19 6.88 -30.52
C ALA A 79 -1.27 5.57 -29.69
N VAL A 80 -2.25 5.49 -28.81
CA VAL A 80 -2.48 4.31 -27.96
C VAL A 80 -2.95 3.13 -28.82
N GLY A 81 -3.79 3.35 -29.83
CA GLY A 81 -4.24 2.34 -30.76
C GLY A 81 -3.08 1.75 -31.58
N ALA A 82 -2.20 2.60 -32.12
CA ALA A 82 -1.00 2.17 -32.85
C ALA A 82 -0.06 1.34 -31.94
N PHE A 83 0.18 1.81 -30.72
CA PHE A 83 0.97 1.06 -29.75
C PHE A 83 0.33 -0.28 -29.35
N SER A 84 -0.99 -0.32 -29.24
CA SER A 84 -1.73 -1.56 -28.94
C SER A 84 -1.58 -2.61 -30.04
N LEU A 85 -1.45 -2.18 -31.31
CA LEU A 85 -1.13 -3.07 -32.42
C LEU A 85 0.28 -3.65 -32.29
N ILE A 86 1.28 -2.81 -31.95
CA ILE A 86 2.66 -3.29 -31.67
C ILE A 86 2.66 -4.29 -30.51
N ALA A 87 1.93 -4.00 -29.44
CA ALA A 87 1.82 -4.90 -28.30
C ALA A 87 1.13 -6.23 -28.68
N ALA A 88 0.11 -6.19 -29.54
CA ALA A 88 -0.58 -7.40 -30.02
C ALA A 88 0.32 -8.29 -30.90
N LEU A 89 1.31 -7.71 -31.61
CA LEU A 89 2.30 -8.49 -32.38
C LEU A 89 3.15 -9.39 -31.45
N LEU A 90 3.32 -9.03 -30.18
CA LEU A 90 4.03 -9.87 -29.22
C LEU A 90 3.39 -11.24 -29.02
N GLU A 91 2.07 -11.36 -29.15
CA GLU A 91 1.38 -12.65 -29.05
C GLU A 91 1.76 -13.62 -30.18
N ARG A 92 2.25 -13.09 -31.32
CA ARG A 92 2.67 -13.87 -32.48
C ARG A 92 4.16 -14.23 -32.45
N VAL A 93 4.92 -13.71 -31.48
CA VAL A 93 6.34 -14.02 -31.33
C VAL A 93 6.51 -15.45 -30.82
N GLU A 94 7.27 -16.25 -31.53
CA GLU A 94 7.59 -17.62 -31.12
C GLU A 94 8.63 -17.62 -29.99
N GLY A 95 8.26 -18.19 -28.84
CA GLY A 95 9.14 -18.32 -27.69
C GLY A 95 8.84 -17.32 -26.55
N ALA A 96 8.40 -17.86 -25.42
CA ALA A 96 7.98 -17.07 -24.24
C ALA A 96 9.12 -16.16 -23.70
N ALA A 97 10.37 -16.59 -23.77
CA ALA A 97 11.50 -15.80 -23.31
C ALA A 97 11.75 -14.57 -24.19
N GLU A 98 11.62 -14.72 -25.51
CA GLU A 98 11.78 -13.64 -26.47
C GLU A 98 10.60 -12.67 -26.39
N GLN A 99 9.39 -13.18 -26.30
CA GLN A 99 8.18 -12.38 -26.08
C GLN A 99 8.32 -11.51 -24.84
N SER A 100 8.77 -12.10 -23.72
CA SER A 100 9.00 -11.38 -22.47
C SER A 100 10.09 -10.31 -22.61
N ALA A 101 11.20 -10.63 -23.26
CA ALA A 101 12.28 -9.68 -23.49
C ALA A 101 11.82 -8.47 -24.32
N LEU A 102 11.05 -8.69 -25.38
CA LEU A 102 10.50 -7.62 -26.22
C LEU A 102 9.43 -6.80 -25.47
N SER A 103 8.59 -7.43 -24.65
CA SER A 103 7.62 -6.73 -23.81
C SER A 103 8.30 -5.78 -22.81
N VAL A 104 9.37 -6.24 -22.15
CA VAL A 104 10.18 -5.40 -21.25
C VAL A 104 10.85 -4.26 -22.01
N ALA A 105 11.42 -4.53 -23.18
CA ALA A 105 12.06 -3.51 -24.01
C ALA A 105 11.07 -2.43 -24.48
N LEU A 106 9.84 -2.81 -24.86
CA LEU A 106 8.77 -1.87 -25.19
C LEU A 106 8.37 -1.02 -23.96
N ALA A 107 8.23 -1.65 -22.81
CA ALA A 107 7.94 -0.95 -21.57
C ALA A 107 9.04 0.05 -21.20
N ASP A 108 10.31 -0.34 -21.37
CA ASP A 108 11.47 0.54 -21.15
C ASP A 108 11.47 1.72 -22.12
N ALA A 109 11.22 1.49 -23.40
CA ALA A 109 11.17 2.53 -24.41
C ALA A 109 10.06 3.57 -24.13
N VAL A 110 8.89 3.10 -23.70
CA VAL A 110 7.78 3.98 -23.28
C VAL A 110 8.11 4.73 -21.99
N THR A 111 8.77 4.10 -21.03
CA THR A 111 9.07 4.71 -19.73
C THR A 111 10.19 5.74 -19.82
N ASN A 112 11.27 5.44 -20.58
CA ASN A 112 12.51 6.23 -20.63
C ASN A 112 12.47 7.37 -21.68
N GLY A 113 11.40 7.51 -22.46
CA GLY A 113 11.22 8.64 -23.37
C GLY A 113 11.27 9.99 -22.65
N ALA A 114 11.61 11.09 -23.35
CA ALA A 114 11.78 12.41 -22.77
C ALA A 114 10.65 12.78 -21.78
N ALA A 115 11.03 13.35 -20.63
CA ALA A 115 10.11 13.68 -19.55
C ALA A 115 9.24 14.89 -19.91
N ASP A 116 8.23 14.67 -20.76
CA ASP A 116 7.19 15.64 -21.02
C ASP A 116 5.94 15.22 -20.25
N ASP A 117 5.51 16.05 -19.29
CA ASP A 117 4.32 15.80 -18.47
C ASP A 117 3.05 15.61 -19.32
N ALA A 118 2.99 16.27 -20.48
CA ALA A 118 1.89 16.13 -21.43
C ALA A 118 1.76 14.70 -21.99
N ALA A 119 2.87 13.97 -22.11
CA ALA A 119 2.88 12.60 -22.60
C ALA A 119 2.65 11.53 -21.52
N ALA A 120 2.68 11.87 -20.24
CA ALA A 120 2.57 10.91 -19.14
C ALA A 120 1.27 10.08 -19.21
N GLY A 121 0.15 10.73 -19.53
CA GLY A 121 -1.13 10.05 -19.71
C GLY A 121 -1.19 9.11 -20.92
N LYS A 122 -0.44 9.41 -22.00
CA LYS A 122 -0.30 8.51 -23.16
C LYS A 122 0.56 7.31 -22.80
N ARG A 123 1.69 7.54 -22.13
CA ARG A 123 2.60 6.50 -21.66
C ARG A 123 1.90 5.51 -20.71
N ALA A 124 1.15 6.02 -19.73
CA ALA A 124 0.39 5.18 -18.82
C ALA A 124 -0.64 4.33 -19.57
N ALA A 125 -1.32 4.87 -20.58
CA ALA A 125 -2.28 4.12 -21.40
C ALA A 125 -1.58 3.06 -22.29
N MET A 126 -0.41 3.35 -22.84
CA MET A 126 0.39 2.37 -23.59
C MET A 126 0.88 1.22 -22.69
N LEU A 127 1.38 1.53 -21.49
CA LEU A 127 1.76 0.49 -20.52
C LEU A 127 0.55 -0.32 -20.05
N ALA A 128 -0.63 0.29 -19.93
CA ALA A 128 -1.86 -0.43 -19.61
C ALA A 128 -2.28 -1.39 -20.74
N ALA A 129 -2.02 -1.05 -22.01
CA ALA A 129 -2.24 -1.97 -23.12
C ALA A 129 -1.31 -3.20 -23.03
N LEU A 130 -0.02 -3.01 -22.72
CA LEU A 130 0.91 -4.12 -22.46
C LEU A 130 0.47 -4.97 -21.25
N TYR A 131 0.06 -4.33 -20.17
CA TYR A 131 -0.44 -5.02 -18.97
C TYR A 131 -1.63 -5.94 -19.27
N ASN A 132 -2.57 -5.47 -20.09
CA ASN A 132 -3.75 -6.25 -20.45
C ASN A 132 -3.43 -7.45 -21.34
N LEU A 133 -2.41 -7.33 -22.22
CA LEU A 133 -1.97 -8.39 -23.12
C LEU A 133 -1.00 -9.39 -22.46
N SER A 134 -0.23 -8.96 -21.47
CA SER A 134 0.69 -9.85 -20.77
C SER A 134 -0.05 -10.96 -20.04
N SER A 135 0.44 -12.20 -20.18
CA SER A 135 0.00 -13.37 -19.40
C SER A 135 0.92 -13.68 -18.21
N ASN A 136 2.12 -13.09 -18.17
CA ASN A 136 3.14 -13.33 -17.17
C ASN A 136 2.92 -12.45 -15.94
N GLY A 137 2.77 -13.08 -14.76
CA GLY A 137 2.53 -12.37 -13.50
C GLY A 137 3.64 -11.39 -13.10
N THR A 138 4.90 -11.75 -13.34
CA THR A 138 6.06 -10.89 -13.05
C THR A 138 6.05 -9.64 -13.94
N GLU A 139 5.74 -9.77 -15.23
CA GLU A 139 5.59 -8.63 -16.14
C GLU A 139 4.43 -7.73 -15.73
N LYS A 140 3.29 -8.31 -15.35
CA LYS A 140 2.15 -7.53 -14.84
C LYS A 140 2.52 -6.70 -13.63
N ALA A 141 3.29 -7.25 -12.70
CA ALA A 141 3.73 -6.53 -11.52
C ALA A 141 4.67 -5.37 -11.87
N ASP A 142 5.63 -5.58 -12.78
CA ASP A 142 6.54 -4.54 -13.26
C ASP A 142 5.81 -3.44 -14.02
N LEU A 143 4.93 -3.81 -14.95
CA LEU A 143 4.11 -2.86 -15.72
C LEU A 143 3.20 -2.04 -14.80
N LEU A 144 2.55 -2.67 -13.82
CA LEU A 144 1.72 -1.95 -12.86
C LEU A 144 2.55 -0.98 -12.01
N ALA A 145 3.74 -1.37 -11.57
CA ALA A 145 4.64 -0.48 -10.83
C ALA A 145 5.04 0.75 -11.65
N ARG A 146 5.34 0.57 -12.94
CA ARG A 146 5.65 1.67 -13.88
C ARG A 146 4.45 2.59 -14.12
N ILE A 147 3.25 2.03 -14.33
CA ILE A 147 2.01 2.80 -14.49
C ILE A 147 1.76 3.67 -13.24
N VAL A 148 1.90 3.08 -12.06
CA VAL A 148 1.73 3.78 -10.78
C VAL A 148 2.73 4.92 -10.65
N SER A 149 4.02 4.66 -10.90
CA SER A 149 5.07 5.68 -10.79
C SER A 149 4.87 6.83 -11.76
N LEU A 150 4.54 6.55 -13.02
CA LEU A 150 4.26 7.59 -14.04
C LEU A 150 3.01 8.41 -13.69
N THR A 151 1.95 7.73 -13.27
CA THR A 151 0.68 8.39 -12.96
C THR A 151 0.80 9.25 -11.70
N ALA A 152 1.49 8.76 -10.67
CA ALA A 152 1.72 9.51 -9.44
C ALA A 152 2.64 10.73 -9.65
N ALA A 153 3.62 10.64 -10.55
CA ALA A 153 4.50 11.76 -10.89
C ALA A 153 3.75 12.88 -11.63
N SER A 154 2.79 12.52 -12.51
CA SER A 154 2.01 13.51 -13.29
C SER A 154 0.78 14.06 -12.53
N ASP A 155 0.13 13.25 -11.71
CA ASP A 155 -1.02 13.64 -10.89
C ASP A 155 -0.89 13.02 -9.49
N PRO A 156 -0.37 13.76 -8.49
CA PRO A 156 -0.23 13.25 -7.11
C PRO A 156 -1.55 12.81 -6.47
N GLY A 157 -2.69 13.23 -7.04
CA GLY A 157 -4.03 12.83 -6.59
C GLY A 157 -4.57 11.57 -7.27
N ALA A 158 -3.91 11.05 -8.28
CA ALA A 158 -4.42 9.93 -9.10
C ALA A 158 -4.64 8.63 -8.32
N LEU A 159 -3.88 8.40 -7.25
CA LEU A 159 -3.98 7.23 -6.39
C LEU A 159 -4.96 7.42 -5.22
N SER A 160 -5.66 8.54 -5.15
CA SER A 160 -6.64 8.81 -4.09
C SER A 160 -7.89 7.91 -4.23
N PRO A 161 -8.58 7.58 -3.12
CA PRO A 161 -9.86 6.89 -3.18
C PRO A 161 -10.87 7.63 -4.04
N GLY A 162 -11.70 6.90 -4.80
CA GLY A 162 -12.65 7.46 -5.76
C GLY A 162 -12.05 7.81 -7.13
N ARG A 163 -10.76 7.57 -7.33
CA ARG A 163 -10.13 7.59 -8.65
C ARG A 163 -9.97 6.15 -9.16
N PRO A 164 -10.10 5.90 -10.48
CA PRO A 164 -10.08 4.53 -11.01
C PRO A 164 -8.87 3.71 -10.59
N LEU A 165 -7.67 4.30 -10.66
CA LEU A 165 -6.43 3.63 -10.26
C LEU A 165 -6.35 3.49 -8.72
N GLY A 166 -6.79 4.51 -7.98
CA GLY A 166 -6.82 4.49 -6.53
C GLY A 166 -7.72 3.41 -5.95
N ASP A 167 -8.86 3.13 -6.58
CA ASP A 167 -9.80 2.09 -6.16
C ASP A 167 -9.29 0.68 -6.49
N VAL A 168 -8.61 0.52 -7.62
CA VAL A 168 -7.95 -0.76 -7.99
C VAL A 168 -6.79 -1.07 -7.05
N LEU A 169 -6.02 -0.06 -6.63
CA LEU A 169 -4.86 -0.18 -5.75
C LEU A 169 -5.24 -0.19 -4.26
N ASP A 170 -6.37 -0.77 -3.90
CA ASP A 170 -6.64 -1.11 -2.50
C ASP A 170 -5.72 -2.23 -2.01
N ALA A 171 -5.28 -2.18 -0.75
CA ALA A 171 -4.29 -3.12 -0.22
C ALA A 171 -4.73 -4.59 -0.30
N ALA A 172 -6.03 -4.85 -0.10
CA ALA A 172 -6.58 -6.20 -0.23
C ALA A 172 -6.56 -6.68 -1.69
N ASN A 173 -6.92 -5.80 -2.64
CA ASN A 173 -6.90 -6.11 -4.06
C ASN A 173 -5.48 -6.38 -4.55
N VAL A 174 -4.52 -5.50 -4.21
CA VAL A 174 -3.11 -5.67 -4.61
C VAL A 174 -2.53 -6.97 -4.06
N ARG A 175 -2.83 -7.30 -2.80
CA ARG A 175 -2.40 -8.59 -2.21
C ARG A 175 -2.97 -9.78 -2.99
N SER A 176 -4.27 -9.76 -3.29
CA SER A 176 -4.91 -10.81 -4.08
C SER A 176 -4.33 -10.94 -5.49
N MET A 177 -4.01 -9.80 -6.16
CA MET A 177 -3.34 -9.80 -7.46
C MET A 177 -1.95 -10.43 -7.37
N VAL A 178 -1.13 -10.02 -6.42
CA VAL A 178 0.24 -10.52 -6.22
C VAL A 178 0.24 -12.02 -5.93
N GLU A 179 -0.67 -12.50 -5.09
CA GLU A 179 -0.86 -13.93 -4.80
C GLU A 179 -1.31 -14.70 -6.06
N GLY A 180 -2.28 -14.16 -6.79
CA GLY A 180 -2.80 -14.76 -8.01
C GLY A 180 -1.77 -14.83 -9.15
N TRP A 181 -0.84 -13.88 -9.22
CA TRP A 181 0.24 -13.86 -10.22
C TRP A 181 1.43 -14.73 -9.85
N GLY A 182 1.56 -15.17 -8.59
CA GLY A 182 2.69 -15.97 -8.13
C GLY A 182 4.03 -15.22 -8.21
N VAL A 183 4.02 -13.91 -7.99
CA VAL A 183 5.16 -13.00 -8.18
C VAL A 183 6.23 -13.24 -7.11
N GLY A 184 7.51 -13.17 -7.49
CA GLY A 184 8.64 -13.26 -6.59
C GLY A 184 8.71 -12.11 -5.59
N ARG A 185 9.34 -12.32 -4.42
CA ARG A 185 9.43 -11.31 -3.35
C ARG A 185 10.07 -10.00 -3.79
N ALA A 186 11.05 -10.05 -4.68
CA ALA A 186 11.72 -8.86 -5.20
C ALA A 186 10.77 -7.95 -6.00
N ASP A 187 9.94 -8.55 -6.87
CA ASP A 187 8.99 -7.80 -7.67
C ASP A 187 7.80 -7.31 -6.81
N GLN A 188 7.40 -8.09 -5.80
CA GLN A 188 6.42 -7.63 -4.79
C GLN A 188 6.92 -6.37 -4.08
N ARG A 189 8.20 -6.36 -3.63
CA ARG A 189 8.81 -5.19 -2.98
C ARG A 189 8.80 -3.98 -3.89
N ARG A 190 9.17 -4.16 -5.17
CA ARG A 190 9.17 -3.10 -6.17
C ARG A 190 7.76 -2.51 -6.36
N LEU A 191 6.74 -3.36 -6.49
CA LEU A 191 5.35 -2.92 -6.66
C LEU A 191 4.84 -2.18 -5.43
N TYR A 192 4.99 -2.75 -4.22
CA TYR A 192 4.57 -2.10 -2.99
C TYR A 192 5.28 -0.76 -2.76
N ARG A 193 6.58 -0.68 -3.11
CA ARG A 193 7.35 0.56 -3.03
C ARG A 193 6.82 1.61 -3.99
N ALA A 194 6.60 1.26 -5.25
CA ALA A 194 6.05 2.18 -6.24
C ALA A 194 4.68 2.76 -5.81
N ILE A 195 3.81 1.91 -5.25
CA ILE A 195 2.51 2.35 -4.73
C ILE A 195 2.68 3.26 -3.51
N ALA A 196 3.54 2.88 -2.55
CA ALA A 196 3.76 3.68 -1.34
C ALA A 196 4.36 5.06 -1.65
N ASP A 197 5.29 5.14 -2.60
CA ASP A 197 5.93 6.39 -3.00
C ASP A 197 4.95 7.32 -3.76
N GLY A 198 3.98 6.76 -4.47
CA GLY A 198 2.93 7.51 -5.14
C GLY A 198 1.78 7.97 -4.22
N LEU A 199 1.70 7.45 -3.00
CA LEU A 199 0.65 7.81 -2.04
C LEU A 199 1.10 8.93 -1.11
N ALA A 200 0.17 9.83 -0.78
CA ALA A 200 0.36 10.80 0.29
C ALA A 200 0.53 10.09 1.66
N ALA A 201 1.16 10.78 2.61
CA ALA A 201 1.29 10.28 3.97
C ALA A 201 -0.10 9.97 4.57
N GLY A 202 -0.23 8.81 5.22
CA GLY A 202 -1.49 8.34 5.82
C GLY A 202 -1.57 6.82 5.87
N ALA A 203 -2.72 6.31 6.31
CA ALA A 203 -2.97 4.89 6.55
C ALA A 203 -2.68 3.99 5.33
N ARG A 204 -3.12 4.40 4.14
CA ARG A 204 -2.88 3.61 2.91
C ARG A 204 -1.40 3.46 2.60
N ARG A 205 -0.62 4.56 2.66
CA ARG A 205 0.83 4.51 2.47
C ARG A 205 1.47 3.59 3.50
N GLN A 206 1.09 3.72 4.76
CA GLN A 206 1.60 2.89 5.85
C GLN A 206 1.32 1.40 5.62
N THR A 207 0.11 1.04 5.19
CA THR A 207 -0.26 -0.34 4.88
C THR A 207 0.64 -0.95 3.80
N PHE A 208 0.98 -0.19 2.74
CA PHE A 208 1.89 -0.67 1.70
C PHE A 208 3.33 -0.77 2.17
N LEU A 209 3.83 0.19 2.97
CA LEU A 209 5.15 0.10 3.58
C LEU A 209 5.27 -1.13 4.48
N LEU A 210 4.27 -1.41 5.31
CA LEU A 210 4.26 -2.59 6.17
C LEU A 210 4.11 -3.89 5.36
N SER A 211 3.32 -3.89 4.29
CA SER A 211 3.22 -5.03 3.37
C SER A 211 4.56 -5.33 2.69
N LEU A 212 5.31 -4.29 2.30
CA LEU A 212 6.67 -4.42 1.78
C LEU A 212 7.60 -5.02 2.84
N LEU A 213 7.61 -4.47 4.05
CA LEU A 213 8.47 -4.95 5.15
C LEU A 213 8.13 -6.39 5.56
N ALA A 214 6.86 -6.80 5.45
CA ALA A 214 6.43 -8.17 5.73
C ALA A 214 6.93 -9.20 4.68
N THR A 215 7.41 -8.77 3.52
CA THR A 215 8.02 -9.67 2.54
C THR A 215 9.39 -10.20 2.96
N TYR A 216 10.04 -9.56 3.93
CA TYR A 216 11.31 -10.00 4.49
C TYR A 216 11.05 -11.07 5.56
N ALA A 217 11.51 -12.31 5.29
CA ALA A 217 11.25 -13.43 6.21
C ALA A 217 12.25 -13.51 7.37
N SER A 218 13.46 -12.97 7.17
CA SER A 218 14.54 -13.08 8.15
C SER A 218 15.43 -11.84 8.19
N ALA A 219 16.14 -11.65 9.28
CA ALA A 219 17.10 -10.56 9.44
C ALA A 219 18.27 -10.62 8.43
N SER A 220 18.58 -11.80 7.88
CA SER A 220 19.63 -11.97 6.89
C SER A 220 19.28 -11.42 5.50
N GLU A 221 17.99 -11.22 5.22
CA GLU A 221 17.52 -10.63 3.97
C GLU A 221 17.44 -9.09 4.02
N VAL A 222 17.65 -8.51 5.20
CA VAL A 222 17.49 -7.06 5.40
C VAL A 222 18.67 -6.32 4.76
N ASP A 223 18.36 -5.52 3.76
CA ASP A 223 19.27 -4.65 3.04
C ASP A 223 19.12 -3.17 3.48
N THR A 224 19.90 -2.29 2.88
CA THR A 224 19.87 -0.86 3.17
C THR A 224 18.54 -0.22 2.78
N GLU A 225 17.88 -0.72 1.74
CA GLU A 225 16.58 -0.25 1.29
C GLU A 225 15.47 -0.64 2.29
N ALA A 226 15.55 -1.86 2.84
CA ALA A 226 14.65 -2.31 3.89
C ALA A 226 14.76 -1.44 5.15
N ILE A 227 16.00 -1.07 5.55
CA ILE A 227 16.24 -0.19 6.69
C ILE A 227 15.67 1.21 6.44
N ALA A 228 15.88 1.77 5.24
CA ALA A 228 15.31 3.06 4.87
C ALA A 228 13.77 3.03 4.90
N THR A 229 13.16 1.98 4.34
CA THR A 229 11.71 1.79 4.36
C THR A 229 11.17 1.59 5.78
N ALA A 230 11.87 0.84 6.63
CA ALA A 230 11.51 0.65 8.02
C ALA A 230 11.61 1.96 8.82
N THR A 231 12.61 2.80 8.52
CA THR A 231 12.75 4.14 9.10
C THR A 231 11.57 5.03 8.70
N ASP A 232 11.21 5.05 7.43
CA ASP A 232 10.04 5.80 6.92
C ASP A 232 8.74 5.35 7.61
N ALA A 233 8.51 4.05 7.70
CA ALA A 233 7.35 3.48 8.36
C ALA A 233 7.34 3.79 9.86
N ALA A 234 8.49 3.75 10.54
CA ALA A 234 8.62 4.09 11.96
C ALA A 234 8.32 5.58 12.22
N VAL A 235 8.85 6.47 11.38
CA VAL A 235 8.58 7.92 11.48
C VAL A 235 7.09 8.20 11.23
N GLY A 236 6.48 7.54 10.23
CA GLY A 236 5.04 7.64 9.97
C GLY A 236 4.20 7.21 11.18
N ALA A 237 4.56 6.08 11.78
CA ALA A 237 3.90 5.52 12.96
C ALA A 237 3.98 6.43 14.21
N VAL A 238 5.12 7.11 14.41
CA VAL A 238 5.30 8.07 15.50
C VAL A 238 4.58 9.39 15.23
N ARG A 239 4.55 9.82 13.96
CA ARG A 239 3.89 11.08 13.56
C ARG A 239 2.38 11.05 13.76
N ASP A 240 1.75 9.94 13.39
CA ASP A 240 0.31 9.75 13.54
C ASP A 240 -0.01 8.37 14.16
N PRO A 241 0.31 8.14 15.44
CA PRO A 241 0.10 6.85 16.07
C PRO A 241 -1.37 6.55 16.35
N VAL A 242 -2.22 7.56 16.30
CA VAL A 242 -3.66 7.46 16.51
C VAL A 242 -4.39 7.10 15.22
N GLY A 243 -4.11 7.85 14.14
CA GLY A 243 -4.72 7.60 12.83
C GLY A 243 -4.22 6.31 12.16
N LEU A 244 -3.02 5.85 12.53
CA LEU A 244 -2.41 4.61 12.02
C LEU A 244 -2.46 3.45 13.02
N PHE A 245 -3.34 3.52 14.01
CA PHE A 245 -3.32 2.58 15.14
C PHE A 245 -3.47 1.12 14.72
N ASP A 246 -4.39 0.83 13.81
CA ASP A 246 -4.65 -0.54 13.36
C ASP A 246 -3.56 -1.05 12.42
N GLU A 247 -3.01 -0.20 11.58
CA GLU A 247 -1.95 -0.53 10.62
C GLU A 247 -0.63 -0.87 11.30
N GLN A 248 -0.34 -0.26 12.46
CA GLN A 248 0.92 -0.46 13.18
C GLN A 248 1.00 -1.76 13.96
N ARG A 249 -0.10 -2.51 14.08
CA ARG A 249 -0.14 -3.73 14.88
C ARG A 249 0.89 -4.76 14.40
N GLY A 250 1.76 -5.17 15.30
CA GLY A 250 2.80 -6.14 15.00
C GLY A 250 4.01 -5.59 14.23
N MET A 251 4.08 -4.28 13.99
CA MET A 251 5.20 -3.66 13.28
C MET A 251 6.57 -3.96 13.91
N LEU A 252 6.66 -3.96 15.24
CA LEU A 252 7.89 -4.28 15.95
C LEU A 252 8.40 -5.72 15.71
N LEU A 253 7.53 -6.63 15.28
CA LEU A 253 7.87 -8.02 15.01
C LEU A 253 8.46 -8.22 13.60
N LEU A 254 8.39 -7.22 12.73
CA LEU A 254 8.93 -7.30 11.38
C LEU A 254 10.47 -7.27 11.41
N PRO A 255 11.17 -8.20 10.73
CA PRO A 255 12.63 -8.27 10.75
C PRO A 255 13.35 -6.98 10.39
N PRO A 256 12.92 -6.19 9.37
CA PRO A 256 13.57 -4.91 9.07
C PRO A 256 13.37 -3.85 10.16
N VAL A 257 12.21 -3.84 10.84
CA VAL A 257 11.96 -2.90 11.94
C VAL A 257 12.77 -3.29 13.17
N ALA A 258 12.85 -4.58 13.50
CA ALA A 258 13.70 -5.07 14.57
C ALA A 258 15.20 -4.76 14.33
N ALA A 259 15.63 -4.78 13.07
CA ALA A 259 17.01 -4.44 12.68
C ALA A 259 17.37 -2.96 12.96
N LEU A 260 16.40 -2.04 13.02
CA LEU A 260 16.63 -0.64 13.43
C LEU A 260 17.27 -0.55 14.82
N GLY A 261 16.90 -1.44 15.75
CA GLY A 261 17.46 -1.49 17.09
C GLY A 261 18.93 -1.92 17.14
N SER A 262 19.43 -2.56 16.11
CA SER A 262 20.81 -3.05 16.04
C SER A 262 21.81 -2.00 15.51
N SER A 263 21.33 -0.98 14.79
CA SER A 263 22.17 0.07 14.20
C SER A 263 22.24 1.30 15.13
N PRO A 264 23.44 1.81 15.46
CA PRO A 264 23.57 3.00 16.29
C PRO A 264 22.84 4.24 15.76
N ALA A 265 22.72 4.36 14.42
CA ALA A 265 22.09 5.49 13.76
C ALA A 265 20.56 5.50 13.90
N THR A 266 19.94 4.32 13.98
CA THR A 266 18.46 4.15 13.99
C THR A 266 17.93 3.67 15.34
N LYS A 267 18.83 3.31 16.27
CA LYS A 267 18.47 2.78 17.59
C LYS A 267 17.54 3.71 18.37
N SER A 268 17.84 5.01 18.40
CA SER A 268 17.01 6.00 19.10
C SER A 268 15.60 6.08 18.48
N LEU A 269 15.47 5.92 17.17
CA LEU A 269 14.15 5.88 16.52
C LEU A 269 13.39 4.60 16.87
N PHE A 270 14.10 3.47 16.97
CA PHE A 270 13.50 2.21 17.40
C PHE A 270 13.00 2.28 18.86
N GLU A 271 13.80 2.83 19.76
CA GLU A 271 13.42 3.08 21.16
C GLU A 271 12.18 4.00 21.24
N LEU A 272 12.16 5.08 20.44
CA LEU A 272 11.01 5.96 20.34
C LEU A 272 9.75 5.20 19.87
N LEU A 273 9.87 4.38 18.83
CA LEU A 273 8.77 3.57 18.32
C LEU A 273 8.25 2.59 19.39
N GLN A 274 9.14 1.95 20.17
CA GLN A 274 8.74 1.10 21.27
C GLN A 274 7.95 1.88 22.34
N VAL A 275 8.41 3.07 22.71
CA VAL A 275 7.70 3.95 23.65
C VAL A 275 6.29 4.27 23.12
N PHE A 276 6.14 4.57 21.84
CA PHE A 276 4.83 4.85 21.26
C PHE A 276 3.93 3.62 21.17
N GLN A 277 4.47 2.42 21.01
CA GLN A 277 3.66 1.20 20.94
C GLN A 277 3.34 0.58 22.31
N GLU A 278 4.26 0.63 23.25
CA GLU A 278 4.14 -0.09 24.53
C GLU A 278 4.29 0.79 25.79
N GLY A 279 4.92 1.96 25.65
CA GLY A 279 5.28 2.83 26.77
C GLY A 279 4.14 3.74 27.24
N LYS A 280 4.40 4.43 28.36
CA LYS A 280 3.52 5.45 28.95
C LYS A 280 4.06 6.85 28.67
N LEU A 281 3.30 7.88 29.07
CA LEU A 281 3.71 9.29 28.92
C LEU A 281 5.05 9.57 29.62
N GLU A 282 5.27 9.00 30.81
CA GLU A 282 6.50 9.14 31.59
C GLU A 282 7.73 8.62 30.83
N ASP A 283 7.59 7.48 30.14
CA ASP A 283 8.66 6.89 29.32
C ASP A 283 9.04 7.80 28.14
N PHE A 284 8.04 8.43 27.53
CA PHE A 284 8.29 9.40 26.46
C PHE A 284 8.96 10.68 27.01
N GLU A 285 8.53 11.20 28.16
CA GLU A 285 9.15 12.36 28.79
C GLU A 285 10.61 12.09 29.18
N ALA A 286 10.92 10.89 29.66
CA ALA A 286 12.28 10.46 29.95
C ALA A 286 13.12 10.37 28.66
N PHE A 287 12.57 9.78 27.60
CA PHE A 287 13.23 9.70 26.29
C PHE A 287 13.48 11.09 25.70
N ALA A 288 12.50 11.97 25.73
CA ALA A 288 12.58 13.33 25.15
C ALA A 288 13.66 14.19 25.81
N LYS A 289 13.95 13.98 27.10
CA LYS A 289 15.05 14.68 27.81
C LYS A 289 16.43 14.26 27.32
N GLY A 290 16.58 13.03 26.81
CA GLY A 290 17.87 12.49 26.37
C GLY A 290 18.09 12.51 24.85
N SER A 291 17.05 12.61 24.06
CA SER A 291 17.08 12.35 22.60
C SER A 291 16.31 13.40 21.78
N GLU A 292 16.38 14.67 22.17
CA GLU A 292 15.70 15.77 21.43
C GLU A 292 16.21 15.91 19.98
N SER A 293 17.48 15.58 19.74
CA SER A 293 18.07 15.54 18.39
C SER A 293 17.38 14.51 17.48
N THR A 294 16.91 13.40 18.01
CA THR A 294 16.20 12.37 17.22
C THR A 294 14.85 12.88 16.72
N LEU A 295 14.11 13.61 17.53
CA LEU A 295 12.84 14.22 17.12
C LEU A 295 13.05 15.24 16.00
N SER A 296 14.03 16.13 16.16
CA SER A 296 14.32 17.17 15.15
C SER A 296 14.87 16.59 13.85
N SER A 297 15.73 15.55 13.90
CA SER A 297 16.29 14.92 12.68
C SER A 297 15.22 14.24 11.81
N HIS A 298 14.13 13.78 12.39
CA HIS A 298 12.99 13.17 11.68
C HIS A 298 11.80 14.12 11.48
N GLY A 299 11.95 15.42 11.80
CA GLY A 299 10.90 16.42 11.64
C GLY A 299 9.67 16.12 12.48
N LEU A 300 9.86 15.57 13.70
CA LEU A 300 8.81 15.29 14.66
C LEU A 300 8.67 16.43 15.66
N SER A 301 7.46 16.95 15.84
CA SER A 301 7.16 17.97 16.84
C SER A 301 7.03 17.31 18.21
N LYS A 302 7.74 17.84 19.20
CA LYS A 302 7.66 17.36 20.59
C LYS A 302 6.26 17.50 21.17
N ASP A 303 5.59 18.61 20.87
CA ASP A 303 4.25 18.90 21.40
C ASP A 303 3.21 17.95 20.80
N ASP A 304 3.31 17.65 19.49
CA ASP A 304 2.45 16.67 18.86
C ASP A 304 2.69 15.25 19.41
N CYS A 305 3.94 14.90 19.67
CA CYS A 305 4.30 13.63 20.30
C CYS A 305 3.72 13.52 21.72
N ILE A 306 3.81 14.57 22.53
CA ILE A 306 3.19 14.63 23.88
C ILE A 306 1.68 14.47 23.78
N ARG A 307 1.05 15.22 22.87
CA ARG A 307 -0.40 15.13 22.63
C ARG A 307 -0.81 13.70 22.28
N ASN A 308 -0.13 13.08 21.34
CA ASN A 308 -0.41 11.72 20.91
C ASN A 308 -0.18 10.70 22.04
N MET A 309 0.91 10.85 22.81
CA MET A 309 1.18 9.99 23.96
C MET A 309 0.13 10.11 25.07
N ARG A 310 -0.41 11.30 25.32
CA ARG A 310 -1.53 11.49 26.22
C ARG A 310 -2.76 10.70 25.78
N LEU A 311 -3.15 10.78 24.50
CA LEU A 311 -4.27 10.01 23.96
C LEU A 311 -4.04 8.50 24.09
N LEU A 312 -2.85 8.03 23.76
CA LEU A 312 -2.48 6.63 23.88
C LEU A 312 -2.44 6.16 25.36
N SER A 313 -1.99 6.99 26.29
CA SER A 313 -1.98 6.68 27.73
C SER A 313 -3.39 6.61 28.28
N LEU A 314 -4.29 7.50 27.86
CA LEU A 314 -5.71 7.45 28.21
C LEU A 314 -6.36 6.15 27.69
N CYS A 315 -6.03 5.75 26.45
CA CYS A 315 -6.50 4.50 25.87
C CYS A 315 -6.01 3.28 26.68
N SER A 316 -4.74 3.30 27.13
CA SER A 316 -4.19 2.23 27.98
C SER A 316 -4.89 2.15 29.35
N LEU A 317 -5.15 3.30 29.97
CA LEU A 317 -5.89 3.38 31.23
C LEU A 317 -7.34 2.88 31.07
N ALA A 318 -7.99 3.23 29.96
CA ALA A 318 -9.34 2.78 29.64
C ALA A 318 -9.44 1.27 29.35
N ALA A 319 -8.35 0.63 28.94
CA ALA A 319 -8.32 -0.82 28.74
C ALA A 319 -8.29 -1.60 30.07
N GLU A 320 -7.86 -0.97 31.15
CA GLU A 320 -7.73 -1.60 32.48
C GLU A 320 -8.95 -1.38 33.36
N HIS A 321 -9.74 -0.32 33.13
CA HIS A 321 -10.83 0.11 34.00
C HIS A 321 -12.11 0.41 33.22
N GLU A 322 -13.26 -0.02 33.74
CA GLU A 322 -14.58 0.28 33.18
C GLU A 322 -15.09 1.66 33.63
N GLU A 323 -14.68 2.11 34.82
CA GLU A 323 -15.00 3.42 35.39
C GLU A 323 -13.72 4.09 35.83
N ILE A 324 -13.49 5.31 35.38
CA ILE A 324 -12.24 6.06 35.63
C ILE A 324 -12.59 7.43 36.22
N PRO A 325 -12.18 7.74 37.45
CA PRO A 325 -12.36 9.06 38.00
C PRO A 325 -11.46 10.10 37.29
N TYR A 326 -11.93 11.34 37.16
CA TYR A 326 -11.20 12.44 36.52
C TYR A 326 -9.81 12.62 37.11
N SER A 327 -9.66 12.49 38.45
CA SER A 327 -8.38 12.59 39.14
C SER A 327 -7.34 11.55 38.65
N ALA A 328 -7.78 10.35 38.31
CA ALA A 328 -6.89 9.31 37.79
C ALA A 328 -6.45 9.64 36.34
N ILE A 329 -7.37 10.18 35.54
CA ILE A 329 -7.05 10.64 34.18
C ILE A 329 -6.09 11.81 34.24
N ALA A 330 -6.37 12.83 35.07
CA ALA A 330 -5.54 14.02 35.25
C ALA A 330 -4.10 13.63 35.68
N ALA A 331 -3.98 12.71 36.64
CA ALA A 331 -2.68 12.20 37.07
C ALA A 331 -1.93 11.44 35.97
N THR A 332 -2.61 10.61 35.18
CA THR A 332 -1.98 9.81 34.10
C THR A 332 -1.56 10.67 32.92
N LEU A 333 -2.30 11.72 32.60
CA LEU A 333 -2.02 12.62 31.46
C LEU A 333 -1.15 13.82 31.82
N HIS A 334 -0.86 14.03 33.11
CA HIS A 334 -0.17 15.23 33.64
C HIS A 334 -0.87 16.53 33.20
N VAL A 335 -2.19 16.60 33.46
CA VAL A 335 -3.04 17.75 33.11
C VAL A 335 -3.93 18.15 34.28
N ASP A 336 -4.52 19.33 34.22
CA ASP A 336 -5.48 19.79 35.24
C ASP A 336 -6.85 19.09 35.07
N ASP A 337 -7.58 18.91 36.18
CA ASP A 337 -8.93 18.32 36.18
C ASP A 337 -9.89 19.00 35.18
N SER A 338 -9.70 20.31 34.94
CA SER A 338 -10.50 21.10 33.98
C SER A 338 -10.28 20.71 32.52
N GLU A 339 -9.13 20.10 32.18
CA GLU A 339 -8.78 19.69 30.82
C GLU A 339 -9.22 18.26 30.50
N VAL A 340 -9.54 17.46 31.52
CA VAL A 340 -9.86 16.01 31.37
C VAL A 340 -10.98 15.78 30.36
N GLU A 341 -12.05 16.55 30.41
CA GLU A 341 -13.17 16.40 29.46
C GLU A 341 -12.73 16.61 28.01
N GLY A 342 -11.88 17.60 27.77
CA GLY A 342 -11.32 17.86 26.44
C GLY A 342 -10.51 16.69 25.90
N TRP A 343 -9.70 16.06 26.75
CA TRP A 343 -8.91 14.88 26.37
C TRP A 343 -9.78 13.64 26.11
N VAL A 344 -10.82 13.42 26.92
CA VAL A 344 -11.78 12.32 26.70
C VAL A 344 -12.53 12.53 25.38
N ILE A 345 -12.99 13.75 25.10
CA ILE A 345 -13.65 14.09 23.83
C ILE A 345 -12.69 13.86 22.66
N ALA A 346 -11.42 14.25 22.77
CA ALA A 346 -10.43 14.02 21.73
C ALA A 346 -10.19 12.53 21.48
N ALA A 347 -10.12 11.70 22.53
CA ALA A 347 -9.96 10.25 22.42
C ALA A 347 -11.19 9.57 21.80
N VAL A 348 -12.40 10.05 22.13
CA VAL A 348 -13.65 9.56 21.51
C VAL A 348 -13.72 9.95 20.04
N SER A 349 -13.39 11.20 19.72
CA SER A 349 -13.41 11.71 18.35
C SER A 349 -12.39 11.03 17.44
N SER A 350 -11.27 10.58 17.99
CA SER A 350 -10.25 9.81 17.26
C SER A 350 -10.59 8.31 17.11
N GLY A 351 -11.70 7.84 17.68
CA GLY A 351 -12.12 6.44 17.59
C GLY A 351 -11.37 5.48 18.53
N LEU A 352 -10.45 5.96 19.35
CA LEU A 352 -9.70 5.15 20.30
C LEU A 352 -10.57 4.63 21.46
N LEU A 353 -11.59 5.40 21.84
CA LEU A 353 -12.40 5.19 23.01
C LEU A 353 -13.87 5.47 22.71
N SER A 354 -14.80 4.64 23.25
CA SER A 354 -16.22 4.97 23.39
C SER A 354 -16.53 5.04 24.86
N ALA A 355 -16.97 6.19 25.34
CA ALA A 355 -17.21 6.42 26.77
C ALA A 355 -18.35 7.41 27.01
N LYS A 356 -18.94 7.34 28.20
CA LYS A 356 -19.88 8.33 28.73
C LYS A 356 -19.24 9.05 29.90
N MET A 357 -19.46 10.35 30.00
CA MET A 357 -18.94 11.19 31.08
C MET A 357 -20.06 11.54 32.04
N ASP A 358 -19.85 11.27 33.31
CA ASP A 358 -20.69 11.80 34.41
C ASP A 358 -19.96 12.98 35.06
N GLN A 359 -20.36 14.20 34.68
CA GLN A 359 -19.77 15.44 35.19
C GLN A 359 -20.06 15.69 36.67
N LEU A 360 -21.19 15.17 37.21
CA LEU A 360 -21.54 15.38 38.57
C LEU A 360 -20.68 14.52 39.51
N GLN A 361 -20.47 13.25 39.12
CA GLN A 361 -19.64 12.32 39.86
C GLN A 361 -18.16 12.42 39.47
N LYS A 362 -17.82 13.18 38.39
CA LYS A 362 -16.48 13.26 37.83
C LYS A 362 -15.87 11.90 37.47
N VAL A 363 -16.65 11.08 36.77
CA VAL A 363 -16.27 9.74 36.34
C VAL A 363 -16.51 9.55 34.86
N VAL A 364 -15.61 8.85 34.21
CA VAL A 364 -15.74 8.41 32.79
C VAL A 364 -16.06 6.93 32.78
N MET A 365 -17.20 6.57 32.22
CA MET A 365 -17.62 5.17 32.03
C MET A 365 -17.18 4.70 30.63
N VAL A 366 -16.30 3.72 30.58
CA VAL A 366 -15.75 3.17 29.34
C VAL A 366 -16.68 2.09 28.80
N GLU A 367 -17.19 2.26 27.59
CA GLU A 367 -18.00 1.26 26.91
C GLU A 367 -17.12 0.35 26.03
N ARG A 368 -16.16 0.95 25.35
CA ARG A 368 -15.24 0.26 24.44
C ARG A 368 -13.95 1.05 24.33
N CYS A 369 -12.83 0.37 24.31
CA CYS A 369 -11.52 0.96 24.01
C CYS A 369 -10.70 0.06 23.11
N VAL A 370 -9.73 0.67 22.44
CA VAL A 370 -8.75 -0.04 21.62
C VAL A 370 -7.58 -0.46 22.52
N VAL A 371 -7.14 -1.71 22.40
CA VAL A 371 -6.05 -2.26 23.22
C VAL A 371 -4.73 -2.08 22.48
N ARG A 372 -3.79 -1.30 23.03
CA ARG A 372 -2.47 -1.03 22.42
C ARG A 372 -1.55 -2.27 22.42
N LYS A 373 -1.48 -2.97 23.52
CA LYS A 373 -0.65 -4.15 23.70
C LYS A 373 -1.52 -5.36 23.97
N PHE A 374 -1.44 -6.36 23.11
CA PHE A 374 -2.15 -7.62 23.29
C PHE A 374 -1.15 -8.75 23.51
N GLY A 375 -0.71 -8.88 24.75
CA GLY A 375 0.25 -9.88 25.20
C GLY A 375 -0.41 -11.06 25.95
N THR A 376 0.41 -11.88 26.58
CA THR A 376 -0.02 -13.09 27.29
C THR A 376 -1.04 -12.79 28.41
N GLU A 377 -0.90 -11.65 29.10
CA GLU A 377 -1.83 -11.27 30.18
C GLU A 377 -3.21 -10.91 29.66
N GLN A 378 -3.28 -10.20 28.51
CA GLN A 378 -4.54 -9.87 27.83
C GLN A 378 -5.22 -11.15 27.31
N TRP A 379 -4.46 -12.12 26.81
CA TRP A 379 -4.99 -13.42 26.40
C TRP A 379 -5.59 -14.18 27.60
N LYS A 380 -4.91 -14.20 28.76
CA LYS A 380 -5.43 -14.82 29.98
C LYS A 380 -6.69 -14.11 30.46
N ALA A 381 -6.71 -12.77 30.44
CA ALA A 381 -7.88 -11.99 30.84
C ALA A 381 -9.08 -12.28 29.92
N LEU A 382 -8.85 -12.36 28.60
CA LEU A 382 -9.87 -12.72 27.61
C LEU A 382 -10.41 -14.14 27.86
N GLN A 383 -9.52 -15.11 28.12
CA GLN A 383 -9.89 -16.47 28.43
C GLN A 383 -10.77 -16.52 29.69
N ALA A 384 -10.37 -15.83 30.74
CA ALA A 384 -11.16 -15.78 32.00
C ALA A 384 -12.56 -15.17 31.78
N ARG A 385 -12.67 -14.09 30.99
CA ARG A 385 -13.96 -13.49 30.63
C ARG A 385 -14.85 -14.44 29.82
N LEU A 386 -14.27 -15.14 28.85
CA LEU A 386 -15.00 -16.13 28.03
C LEU A 386 -15.48 -17.31 28.88
N ASP A 387 -14.66 -17.80 29.81
CA ASP A 387 -15.04 -18.89 30.71
C ASP A 387 -16.15 -18.47 31.70
N ALA A 388 -16.09 -17.26 32.24
CA ALA A 388 -17.14 -16.68 33.08
C ALA A 388 -18.45 -16.54 32.26
N TRP A 389 -18.40 -15.99 31.03
CA TRP A 389 -19.56 -15.89 30.17
C TRP A 389 -20.17 -17.25 29.84
N LYS A 390 -19.35 -18.23 29.49
CA LYS A 390 -19.77 -19.62 29.25
C LYS A 390 -20.43 -20.23 30.46
N GLY A 391 -19.93 -19.95 31.71
CA GLY A 391 -20.53 -20.33 32.94
C GLY A 391 -21.92 -19.73 33.15
N ASN A 392 -22.07 -18.42 32.88
CA ASN A 392 -23.34 -17.72 32.98
C ASN A 392 -24.38 -18.28 32.00
N VAL A 393 -23.99 -18.51 30.73
CA VAL A 393 -24.89 -19.11 29.72
C VAL A 393 -25.36 -20.51 30.16
N ARG A 394 -24.44 -21.35 30.67
CA ARG A 394 -24.81 -22.67 31.18
C ARG A 394 -25.77 -22.58 32.37
N SER A 395 -25.56 -21.62 33.27
CA SER A 395 -26.47 -21.40 34.42
C SER A 395 -27.87 -21.02 33.98
N VAL A 396 -27.99 -20.13 32.97
CA VAL A 396 -29.27 -19.74 32.39
C VAL A 396 -29.96 -20.93 31.69
N LEU A 397 -29.23 -21.72 30.90
CA LEU A 397 -29.77 -22.91 30.23
C LEU A 397 -30.28 -23.93 31.27
N ASN A 398 -29.51 -24.21 32.32
CA ASN A 398 -29.94 -25.11 33.43
C ASN A 398 -31.18 -24.57 34.15
N GLY A 399 -31.32 -23.24 34.28
CA GLY A 399 -32.50 -22.61 34.85
C GLY A 399 -33.75 -22.79 33.96
N LEU A 400 -33.59 -22.63 32.65
CA LEU A 400 -34.65 -22.84 31.66
C LEU A 400 -35.10 -24.30 31.61
N ASP A 401 -34.16 -25.26 31.61
CA ASP A 401 -34.48 -26.70 31.63
C ASP A 401 -35.25 -27.10 32.89
N LYS A 402 -34.87 -26.57 34.05
CA LYS A 402 -35.61 -26.78 35.30
C LYS A 402 -37.02 -26.20 35.27
N SER A 403 -37.17 -24.98 34.68
CA SER A 403 -38.51 -24.35 34.59
C SER A 403 -39.41 -25.11 33.62
N GLN A 404 -38.87 -25.60 32.48
CA GLN A 404 -39.62 -26.45 31.53
C GLN A 404 -40.02 -27.81 32.16
N ALA A 405 -39.13 -28.42 32.96
CA ALA A 405 -39.42 -29.66 33.65
C ALA A 405 -40.55 -29.46 34.67
N LEU A 406 -40.55 -28.36 35.43
CA LEU A 406 -41.61 -28.01 36.37
C LEU A 406 -42.96 -27.74 35.66
N GLN A 407 -42.96 -27.08 34.53
CA GLN A 407 -44.18 -26.84 33.71
C GLN A 407 -44.78 -28.17 33.19
N LYS A 408 -43.91 -29.09 32.73
CA LYS A 408 -44.36 -30.41 32.24
C LYS A 408 -44.84 -31.32 33.35
N SER A 409 -44.43 -31.12 34.61
CA SER A 409 -44.91 -31.90 35.76
C SER A 409 -46.20 -31.29 36.37
N ALA A 410 -46.57 -30.06 36.01
CA ALA A 410 -47.77 -29.38 36.50
C ALA A 410 -48.96 -29.43 35.47
N ALA A 411 -48.69 -29.93 34.28
CA ALA A 411 -49.72 -30.21 33.25
C ALA A 411 -50.01 -31.70 33.19
#